data_65b1031bd75f35dae33721b497be2286
#
_entry.id   65b1031bd75f35dae33721b497be2286
#
_cell.length_a   1.000
_cell.length_b   1.000
_cell.length_c   1.000
_cell.angle_alpha   90.00
_cell.angle_beta   90.00
_cell.angle_gamma   90.00
#
_symmetry.space_group_name_H-M   'P 1'
#
loop_
_entity.id
_entity.type
_entity.pdbx_description
1 polymer ?
#
loop_
_entity_poly.entity_id
_entity_poly.type
_entity_poly.pdbx_seq_one_letter_code
_entity_poly.pdbx_strand_id
1 'polypeptide(L)' 'MSLTEFELLEELARELSLPEIEPDEVTAQLVADYTGCSWRKAAAVLKAKLAAGEVTSRKVRTPEGKIATAYRKAV' A
#
# COMPACT_ATOMS: atom_id res chain seq x y z
N MET A 1 -5.05 24.09 9.15
CA MET A 1 -5.25 23.60 10.52
C MET A 1 -3.95 23.00 11.02
N SER A 2 -3.45 23.50 12.13
CA SER A 2 -2.22 22.96 12.70
C SER A 2 -2.53 21.76 13.59
N LEU A 3 -1.75 20.70 13.43
CA LEU A 3 -1.86 19.54 14.30
C LEU A 3 -1.19 19.87 15.64
N THR A 4 -1.77 19.39 16.72
CA THR A 4 -1.12 19.46 18.03
C THR A 4 0.02 18.44 18.09
N GLU A 5 0.96 18.63 19.01
CA GLU A 5 2.03 17.66 19.22
C GLU A 5 1.49 16.26 19.50
N PHE A 6 0.41 16.19 20.26
CA PHE A 6 -0.24 14.93 20.60
C PHE A 6 -0.78 14.22 19.35
N GLU A 7 -1.43 14.98 18.45
CA GLU A 7 -1.96 14.42 17.20
C GLU A 7 -0.85 13.92 16.28
N LEU A 8 0.28 14.65 16.22
CA LEU A 8 1.44 14.22 15.44
C LEU A 8 2.03 12.93 16.00
N LEU A 9 2.12 12.81 17.32
CA LEU A 9 2.62 11.59 17.96
C LEU A 9 1.70 10.40 17.70
N GLU A 10 0.39 10.61 17.74
CA GLU A 10 -0.58 9.56 17.42
C GLU A 10 -0.45 9.10 15.97
N GLU A 11 -0.30 10.04 15.05
CA GLU A 11 -0.11 9.71 13.64
C GLU A 11 1.17 8.92 13.41
N LEU A 12 2.27 9.37 13.99
CA LEU A 12 3.55 8.68 13.87
C LEU A 12 3.49 7.29 14.48
N ALA A 13 2.85 7.14 15.64
CA ALA A 13 2.68 5.83 16.26
C ALA A 13 1.88 4.89 15.36
N ARG A 14 0.84 5.39 14.72
CA ARG A 14 0.02 4.62 13.79
C ARG A 14 0.83 4.17 12.58
N GLU A 15 1.63 5.07 12.01
CA GLU A 15 2.50 4.77 10.87
C GLU A 15 3.57 3.75 11.23
N LEU A 16 4.18 3.90 12.40
CA LEU A 16 5.23 3.00 12.86
C LEU A 16 4.69 1.62 13.23
N SER A 17 3.39 1.51 13.52
CA SER A 17 2.76 0.23 13.85
C SER A 17 2.32 -0.57 12.64
N LEU A 18 2.40 0.02 11.41
CA LEU A 18 2.02 -0.69 10.21
C LEU A 18 2.94 -1.88 9.94
N PRO A 19 2.38 -3.01 9.47
CA PRO A 19 3.21 -4.16 9.14
C PRO A 19 4.10 -3.85 7.93
N GLU A 20 5.21 -4.57 7.83
CA GLU A 20 6.07 -4.48 6.67
C GLU A 20 5.46 -5.28 5.52
N ILE A 21 5.79 -4.86 4.28
CA ILE A 21 5.34 -5.58 3.10
C ILE A 21 5.95 -6.98 3.08
N GLU A 22 5.15 -7.97 2.74
CA GLU A 22 5.59 -9.36 2.65
C GLU A 22 5.96 -9.73 1.22
N PRO A 23 6.75 -10.82 1.00
CA PRO A 23 7.19 -11.20 -0.35
C PRO A 23 6.06 -11.54 -1.33
N ASP A 24 4.90 -11.97 -0.84
CA ASP A 24 3.76 -12.30 -1.67
C ASP A 24 2.83 -11.12 -1.94
N GLU A 25 3.16 -9.95 -1.39
CA GLU A 25 2.38 -8.74 -1.60
C GLU A 25 3.02 -7.86 -2.66
N VAL A 26 2.19 -7.15 -3.43
CA VAL A 26 2.66 -6.21 -4.44
C VAL A 26 2.00 -4.84 -4.23
N THR A 27 2.71 -3.81 -4.65
CA THR A 27 2.17 -2.45 -4.70
C THR A 27 1.95 -2.07 -6.15
N ALA A 28 1.20 -1.00 -6.39
CA ALA A 28 1.03 -0.48 -7.74
C ALA A 28 2.37 -0.13 -8.39
N GLN A 29 3.32 0.39 -7.61
CA GLN A 29 4.65 0.73 -8.12
C GLN A 29 5.41 -0.52 -8.58
N LEU A 30 5.36 -1.60 -7.78
CA LEU A 30 6.02 -2.85 -8.16
C LEU A 30 5.42 -3.45 -9.43
N VAL A 31 4.10 -3.41 -9.56
CA VAL A 31 3.43 -3.90 -10.77
C VAL A 31 3.81 -3.05 -11.97
N ALA A 32 3.83 -1.73 -11.81
CA ALA A 32 4.21 -0.82 -12.90
C ALA A 32 5.65 -1.08 -13.35
N ASP A 33 6.58 -1.24 -12.40
CA ASP A 33 7.98 -1.50 -12.71
C ASP A 33 8.16 -2.86 -13.41
N TYR A 34 7.45 -3.87 -12.95
CA TYR A 34 7.56 -5.22 -13.52
C TYR A 34 6.98 -5.30 -14.93
N THR A 35 5.84 -4.68 -15.16
CA THR A 35 5.11 -4.76 -16.43
C THR A 35 5.50 -3.68 -17.43
N GLY A 36 6.21 -2.63 -16.98
CA GLY A 36 6.56 -1.50 -17.83
C GLY A 36 5.40 -0.55 -18.11
N CYS A 37 4.27 -0.69 -17.43
CA CYS A 37 3.15 0.22 -17.59
C CYS A 37 3.24 1.39 -16.61
N SER A 38 2.35 2.38 -16.77
CA SER A 38 2.31 3.52 -15.86
C SER A 38 1.78 3.08 -14.48
N TRP A 39 2.19 3.78 -13.44
CA TRP A 39 1.66 3.56 -12.10
C TRP A 39 0.14 3.68 -12.05
N ARG A 40 -0.40 4.67 -12.77
CA ARG A 40 -1.84 4.91 -12.82
C ARG A 40 -2.59 3.71 -13.39
N LYS A 41 -2.06 3.12 -14.46
CA LYS A 41 -2.64 1.94 -15.07
C LYS A 41 -2.57 0.73 -14.12
N ALA A 42 -1.43 0.52 -13.48
CA ALA A 42 -1.25 -0.55 -12.51
C ALA A 42 -2.23 -0.41 -11.35
N ALA A 43 -2.38 0.81 -10.82
CA ALA A 43 -3.32 1.07 -9.74
C ALA A 43 -4.77 0.79 -10.16
N ALA A 44 -5.14 1.17 -11.38
CA ALA A 44 -6.49 0.92 -11.91
C ALA A 44 -6.78 -0.58 -12.00
N VAL A 45 -5.84 -1.35 -12.51
CA VAL A 45 -5.98 -2.81 -12.61
C VAL A 45 -6.12 -3.45 -11.22
N LEU A 46 -5.29 -3.05 -10.28
CA LEU A 46 -5.35 -3.58 -8.92
C LEU A 46 -6.68 -3.24 -8.22
N LYS A 47 -7.18 -2.02 -8.42
CA LYS A 47 -8.47 -1.61 -7.88
C LYS A 47 -9.63 -2.42 -8.49
N ALA A 48 -9.55 -2.70 -9.78
CA ALA A 48 -10.55 -3.53 -10.45
C ALA A 48 -10.55 -4.95 -9.90
N LYS A 49 -9.36 -5.52 -9.68
CA LYS A 49 -9.22 -6.85 -9.08
C LYS A 49 -9.71 -6.89 -7.64
N LEU A 50 -9.47 -5.82 -6.88
CA LEU A 50 -9.97 -5.69 -5.52
C LEU A 50 -11.50 -5.67 -5.51
N ALA A 51 -12.13 -4.90 -6.39
CA ALA A 51 -13.58 -4.83 -6.51
C ALA A 51 -14.18 -6.18 -6.91
N ALA A 52 -13.47 -6.96 -7.71
CA ALA A 52 -13.88 -8.30 -8.13
C ALA A 52 -13.66 -9.37 -7.06
N GLY A 53 -13.00 -9.03 -5.96
CA GLY A 53 -12.69 -9.99 -4.89
C GLY A 53 -11.53 -10.92 -5.21
N GLU A 54 -10.76 -10.64 -6.26
CA GLU A 54 -9.62 -11.47 -6.66
C GLU A 54 -8.38 -11.22 -5.81
N VAL A 55 -8.28 -10.03 -5.23
CA VAL A 55 -7.17 -9.66 -4.34
C VAL A 55 -7.70 -9.00 -3.09
N THR A 56 -6.89 -8.99 -2.05
CA THR A 56 -7.14 -8.20 -0.84
C THR A 56 -6.08 -7.11 -0.72
N SER A 57 -6.38 -6.07 0.03
CA SER A 57 -5.45 -4.96 0.20
C SER A 57 -5.29 -4.60 1.67
N ARG A 58 -4.12 -4.06 1.99
CA ARG A 58 -3.85 -3.51 3.32
C ARG A 58 -2.78 -2.44 3.22
N LYS A 59 -2.72 -1.56 4.21
CA LYS A 59 -1.64 -0.58 4.31
C LYS A 59 -0.41 -1.25 4.91
N VAL A 60 0.74 -1.00 4.29
CA VAL A 60 2.02 -1.57 4.74
C VAL A 60 3.10 -0.49 4.68
N ARG A 61 4.20 -0.76 5.34
CA ARG A 61 5.40 0.08 5.27
C ARG A 61 6.39 -0.60 4.33
N THR A 62 6.87 0.15 3.34
CA THR A 62 7.87 -0.33 2.39
C THR A 62 9.27 -0.32 3.01
N PRO A 63 10.25 -1.06 2.42
CA PRO A 63 11.63 -1.00 2.92
C PRO A 63 12.24 0.40 2.92
N GLU A 64 11.75 1.30 2.05
CA GLU A 64 12.19 2.69 2.04
C GLU A 64 11.55 3.54 3.14
N GLY A 65 10.69 2.96 3.98
CA GLY A 65 10.03 3.66 5.05
C GLY A 65 8.78 4.43 4.63
N LYS A 66 8.28 4.19 3.42
CA LYS A 66 7.06 4.83 2.92
C LYS A 66 5.84 3.97 3.20
N ILE A 67 4.68 4.61 3.29
CA ILE A 67 3.40 3.90 3.43
C ILE A 67 2.84 3.65 2.04
N ALA A 68 2.42 2.43 1.80
CA ALA A 68 1.83 2.04 0.52
C ALA A 68 0.67 1.07 0.76
N THR A 69 -0.19 0.94 -0.25
CA THR A 69 -1.22 -0.09 -0.24
C THR A 69 -0.65 -1.33 -0.91
N ALA A 70 -0.63 -2.43 -0.19
CA ALA A 70 -0.17 -3.72 -0.71
C ALA A 70 -1.38 -4.56 -1.08
N TYR A 71 -1.21 -5.34 -2.13
CA TYR A 71 -2.25 -6.24 -2.65
C TYR A 71 -1.71 -7.66 -2.68
N ARG A 72 -2.53 -8.60 -2.31
CA ARG A 72 -2.19 -10.01 -2.40
C ARG A 72 -3.38 -10.79 -2.93
N LYS A 73 -3.12 -11.94 -3.52
CA LYS A 73 -4.17 -12.80 -4.03
C LYS A 73 -5.10 -13.23 -2.90
N ALA A 74 -6.40 -13.10 -3.12
CA ALA A 74 -7.39 -13.60 -2.16
C ALA A 74 -7.38 -15.11 -2.16
N VAL A 75 -7.47 -15.70 -0.99
CA VAL A 75 -7.46 -17.15 -0.82
C VAL A 75 -8.88 -17.68 -0.81
#